data_c692acac5bca07fd183a1faa0262e517
#
_entry.id   c692acac5bca07fd183a1faa0262e517
#
_cell.length_a   1.000
_cell.length_b   1.000
_cell.length_c   1.000
_cell.angle_alpha   90.00
_cell.angle_beta   90.00
_cell.angle_gamma   90.00
#
_symmetry.space_group_name_H-M   'P 1'
#
loop_
_entity.id
_entity.type
_entity.pdbx_description
1 polymer ?
#
loop_
_entity_poly.entity_id
_entity_poly.type
_entity_poly.pdbx_seq_one_letter_code
_entity_poly.pdbx_strand_id
1 'polypeptide(L)'
;MFTMKHLLITTIAAVLLVGTASADSTHDTAEEGDIAAVKQHLAAGTDVNIKDDDKSGTVERLRKHGGNSVVAKEPMPEKLVVLTFDDSVASHYSVVRPILKRHEFGATFFVTEGFTFTSNKKDYMTWEQIKALHADGFEIGNHTRSHMGVTRDTLGRLPEEINYIARQCEAYGIPKPVSFAYPGNVIHPKALKMLKSLGIRFARRGGSPEFPYENGQGVAYEPGLDHPLLIPSAGDARPDWTLADFKRAVAQAGWGRIAVLQFHGVPDFDHPWVHTPPKLFTQYMKHLQEEKCTVIALRDLSRYVNHKNLPAEPFAIIESRKAKLGKKQAEIENTTK
;
A
#
# COMPACT_ATOMS: atom_id res chain seq x y z
N MET A 1 1.42 33.95 25.63
CA MET A 1 0.62 33.14 24.77
C MET A 1 1.16 31.70 24.71
N PHE A 2 1.46 31.16 25.90
CA PHE A 2 2.17 29.85 26.04
C PHE A 2 1.36 28.82 26.83
N THR A 3 0.12 29.16 27.19
CA THR A 3 -0.57 28.43 28.26
C THR A 3 -1.67 27.47 27.80
N MET A 4 -2.21 27.62 26.60
CA MET A 4 -3.34 26.76 26.18
C MET A 4 -2.92 25.39 25.63
N LYS A 5 -1.85 25.31 24.84
CA LYS A 5 -1.41 24.02 24.26
C LYS A 5 -0.89 23.02 25.30
N HIS A 6 -0.10 23.51 26.27
CA HIS A 6 0.38 22.67 27.36
C HIS A 6 -0.73 22.27 28.35
N LEU A 7 -1.70 23.13 28.56
CA LEU A 7 -2.84 22.83 29.43
C LEU A 7 -3.74 21.75 28.81
N LEU A 8 -3.94 21.79 27.48
CA LEU A 8 -4.76 20.81 26.78
C LEU A 8 -4.14 19.40 26.87
N ILE A 9 -2.82 19.29 26.64
CA ILE A 9 -2.09 18.01 26.74
C ILE A 9 -2.13 17.47 28.18
N THR A 10 -1.98 18.33 29.17
CA THR A 10 -2.05 17.94 30.60
C THR A 10 -3.46 17.55 31.01
N THR A 11 -4.49 18.25 30.49
CA THR A 11 -5.90 17.94 30.78
C THR A 11 -6.29 16.60 30.14
N ILE A 12 -5.82 16.31 28.93
CA ILE A 12 -6.04 15.02 28.26
C ILE A 12 -5.43 13.85 29.06
N ALA A 13 -4.18 14.01 29.54
CA ALA A 13 -3.53 13.02 30.40
C ALA A 13 -4.27 12.81 31.73
N ALA A 14 -4.79 13.90 32.34
CA ALA A 14 -5.56 13.83 33.58
C ALA A 14 -6.94 13.17 33.40
N VAL A 15 -7.58 13.38 32.22
CA VAL A 15 -8.87 12.78 31.90
C VAL A 15 -8.71 11.28 31.61
N LEU A 16 -7.60 10.83 31.07
CA LEU A 16 -7.28 9.39 30.92
C LEU A 16 -7.21 8.65 32.26
N LEU A 17 -6.79 9.32 33.32
CA LEU A 17 -6.77 8.76 34.69
C LEU A 17 -8.18 8.65 35.31
N VAL A 18 -9.18 9.38 34.82
CA VAL A 18 -10.54 9.44 35.38
C VAL A 18 -11.60 8.77 34.48
N GLY A 19 -11.22 8.30 33.26
CA GLY A 19 -12.09 7.49 32.41
C GLY A 19 -13.19 8.26 31.63
N THR A 20 -13.13 9.60 31.56
CA THR A 20 -14.10 10.42 30.80
C THR A 20 -13.40 11.45 29.92
N ALA A 21 -12.73 11.01 28.86
CA ALA A 21 -12.31 11.92 27.82
C ALA A 21 -13.54 12.39 27.02
N SER A 22 -13.68 13.71 26.83
CA SER A 22 -14.70 14.28 25.96
C SER A 22 -14.41 13.94 24.49
N ALA A 23 -15.44 13.71 23.66
CA ALA A 23 -15.31 13.54 22.25
C ALA A 23 -14.66 14.77 21.58
N ASP A 24 -15.00 15.98 22.05
CA ASP A 24 -14.45 17.25 21.54
C ASP A 24 -12.92 17.32 21.68
N SER A 25 -12.35 16.93 22.84
CA SER A 25 -10.89 16.94 23.03
C SER A 25 -10.17 15.91 22.14
N THR A 26 -10.85 14.84 21.78
CA THR A 26 -10.32 13.83 20.83
C THR A 26 -10.35 14.38 19.40
N HIS A 27 -11.40 15.14 19.04
CA HIS A 27 -11.50 15.80 17.75
C HIS A 27 -10.42 16.86 17.57
N ASP A 28 -10.19 17.68 18.60
CA ASP A 28 -9.17 18.73 18.58
C ASP A 28 -7.75 18.14 18.39
N THR A 29 -7.44 17.04 19.08
CA THR A 29 -6.15 16.35 18.88
C THR A 29 -6.00 15.73 17.50
N ALA A 30 -7.09 15.27 16.90
CA ALA A 30 -7.09 14.76 15.54
C ALA A 30 -6.87 15.88 14.52
N GLU A 31 -7.44 17.05 14.74
CA GLU A 31 -7.28 18.23 13.90
C GLU A 31 -5.85 18.78 13.97
N GLU A 32 -5.23 18.72 15.14
CA GLU A 32 -3.81 19.04 15.31
C GLU A 32 -2.85 17.96 14.76
N GLY A 33 -3.36 16.81 14.37
CA GLY A 33 -2.58 15.68 13.83
C GLY A 33 -1.77 14.92 14.89
N ASP A 34 -2.13 15.03 16.16
CA ASP A 34 -1.47 14.29 17.25
C ASP A 34 -1.97 12.84 17.33
N ILE A 35 -1.35 11.99 16.54
CA ILE A 35 -1.67 10.56 16.48
C ILE A 35 -1.43 9.86 17.82
N ALA A 36 -0.44 10.29 18.62
CA ALA A 36 -0.13 9.65 19.88
C ALA A 36 -1.27 9.88 20.88
N ALA A 37 -1.76 11.11 20.98
CA ALA A 37 -2.88 11.46 21.83
C ALA A 37 -4.18 10.77 21.39
N VAL A 38 -4.46 10.73 20.08
CA VAL A 38 -5.64 10.00 19.57
C VAL A 38 -5.56 8.52 19.85
N LYS A 39 -4.39 7.89 19.74
CA LYS A 39 -4.20 6.48 20.12
C LYS A 39 -4.47 6.22 21.60
N GLN A 40 -4.09 7.15 22.49
CA GLN A 40 -4.42 7.06 23.91
C GLN A 40 -5.92 7.12 24.15
N HIS A 41 -6.63 8.04 23.48
CA HIS A 41 -8.09 8.12 23.56
C HIS A 41 -8.78 6.84 23.07
N LEU A 42 -8.29 6.26 21.97
CA LEU A 42 -8.78 4.98 21.46
C LEU A 42 -8.53 3.83 22.46
N ALA A 43 -7.37 3.79 23.08
CA ALA A 43 -7.04 2.79 24.10
C ALA A 43 -7.90 2.96 25.37
N ALA A 44 -8.32 4.18 25.70
CA ALA A 44 -9.21 4.48 26.81
C ALA A 44 -10.70 4.16 26.51
N GLY A 45 -11.03 3.69 25.30
CA GLY A 45 -12.38 3.33 24.91
C GLY A 45 -13.27 4.51 24.52
N THR A 46 -12.68 5.66 24.19
CA THR A 46 -13.45 6.83 23.71
C THR A 46 -14.13 6.49 22.38
N ASP A 47 -15.42 6.81 22.28
CA ASP A 47 -16.15 6.65 21.02
C ASP A 47 -15.73 7.73 20.02
N VAL A 48 -14.89 7.34 19.08
CA VAL A 48 -14.32 8.20 18.04
C VAL A 48 -15.26 8.40 16.83
N ASN A 49 -16.44 7.80 16.87
CA ASN A 49 -17.46 7.96 15.83
C ASN A 49 -18.47 9.05 16.19
N ILE A 50 -18.45 9.58 17.42
CA ILE A 50 -19.24 10.75 17.76
C ILE A 50 -18.75 11.92 16.88
N LYS A 51 -19.68 12.57 16.21
CA LYS A 51 -19.41 13.73 15.37
C LYS A 51 -19.47 14.99 16.21
N ASP A 52 -18.54 15.90 15.97
CA ASP A 52 -18.57 17.25 16.51
C ASP A 52 -19.58 18.17 15.74
N ASP A 53 -19.54 19.46 16.05
CA ASP A 53 -20.43 20.46 15.44
C ASP A 53 -20.30 20.56 13.91
N ASP A 54 -19.14 20.24 13.33
CA ASP A 54 -18.94 20.20 11.88
C ASP A 54 -19.29 18.83 11.25
N LYS A 55 -19.81 17.89 12.04
CA LYS A 55 -20.23 16.54 11.65
C LYS A 55 -19.07 15.63 11.20
N SER A 56 -17.85 15.93 11.60
CA SER A 56 -16.65 15.15 11.30
C SER A 56 -16.14 14.40 12.54
N GLY A 57 -15.92 13.11 12.44
CA GLY A 57 -15.38 12.32 13.54
C GLY A 57 -13.84 12.34 13.59
N THR A 58 -13.29 12.09 14.76
CA THR A 58 -11.83 12.06 15.01
C THR A 58 -11.07 11.18 14.00
N VAL A 59 -11.58 9.97 13.76
CA VAL A 59 -10.97 9.02 12.80
C VAL A 59 -11.06 9.56 11.38
N GLU A 60 -12.14 10.24 11.02
CA GLU A 60 -12.35 10.86 9.73
C GLU A 60 -11.34 11.98 9.49
N ARG A 61 -11.14 12.87 10.46
CA ARG A 61 -10.15 13.95 10.37
C ARG A 61 -8.72 13.43 10.24
N LEU A 62 -8.33 12.47 11.08
CA LEU A 62 -7.01 11.85 10.97
C LEU A 62 -6.77 11.18 9.62
N ARG A 63 -7.77 10.49 9.08
CA ARG A 63 -7.68 9.85 7.77
C ARG A 63 -7.62 10.86 6.64
N LYS A 64 -8.43 11.92 6.70
CA LYS A 64 -8.44 13.02 5.72
C LYS A 64 -7.06 13.70 5.63
N HIS A 65 -6.39 13.87 6.75
CA HIS A 65 -5.04 14.45 6.82
C HIS A 65 -3.91 13.40 6.73
N GLY A 66 -4.24 12.12 6.47
CA GLY A 66 -3.27 11.05 6.30
C GLY A 66 -2.50 10.67 7.55
N GLY A 67 -2.92 11.13 8.73
CA GLY A 67 -2.22 10.90 10.00
C GLY A 67 -0.77 11.38 10.06
N ASN A 68 -0.35 12.21 9.10
CA ASN A 68 1.01 12.64 8.85
C ASN A 68 1.13 14.15 8.63
N SER A 69 0.36 14.93 9.35
CA SER A 69 0.14 16.36 9.12
C SER A 69 1.40 17.22 9.05
N VAL A 70 2.56 16.75 9.47
CA VAL A 70 3.74 17.60 9.60
C VAL A 70 4.54 17.73 8.29
N VAL A 71 4.32 16.91 7.26
CA VAL A 71 5.15 16.95 6.04
C VAL A 71 4.40 16.55 4.75
N ALA A 72 3.10 16.34 4.74
CA ALA A 72 2.35 16.15 3.50
C ALA A 72 2.39 17.45 2.70
N LYS A 73 2.97 17.42 1.50
CA LYS A 73 3.08 18.59 0.64
C LYS A 73 1.75 18.97 -0.01
N GLU A 74 0.88 18.00 -0.16
CA GLU A 74 -0.43 18.13 -0.83
C GLU A 74 -1.53 17.42 -0.03
N PRO A 75 -2.76 17.93 -0.05
CA PRO A 75 -3.91 17.22 0.52
C PRO A 75 -4.09 15.87 -0.16
N MET A 76 -4.35 14.82 0.63
CA MET A 76 -4.58 13.49 0.07
C MET A 76 -5.94 13.44 -0.64
N PRO A 77 -6.00 12.99 -1.92
CA PRO A 77 -7.26 12.77 -2.61
C PRO A 77 -8.14 11.75 -1.88
N GLU A 78 -9.45 11.97 -1.89
CA GLU A 78 -10.39 11.10 -1.18
C GLU A 78 -10.35 9.64 -1.66
N LYS A 79 -10.24 9.43 -2.98
CA LYS A 79 -10.15 8.11 -3.61
C LYS A 79 -8.78 7.92 -4.25
N LEU A 80 -7.75 7.75 -3.41
CA LEU A 80 -6.38 7.53 -3.88
C LEU A 80 -6.13 6.04 -4.09
N VAL A 81 -5.74 5.68 -5.32
CA VAL A 81 -5.46 4.31 -5.73
C VAL A 81 -4.05 4.22 -6.30
N VAL A 82 -3.33 3.17 -5.96
CA VAL A 82 -2.01 2.84 -6.53
C VAL A 82 -2.12 1.53 -7.29
N LEU A 83 -1.72 1.54 -8.56
CA LEU A 83 -1.65 0.31 -9.36
C LEU A 83 -0.23 -0.22 -9.39
N THR A 84 -0.06 -1.51 -9.11
CA THR A 84 1.24 -2.19 -9.13
C THR A 84 1.16 -3.48 -9.94
N PHE A 85 2.22 -3.75 -10.72
CA PHE A 85 2.33 -4.90 -11.62
C PHE A 85 3.66 -5.60 -11.37
N ASP A 86 3.63 -6.92 -11.11
CA ASP A 86 4.79 -7.73 -10.75
C ASP A 86 5.32 -8.56 -11.93
N ASP A 87 6.52 -9.09 -11.80
CA ASP A 87 7.12 -10.18 -12.59
C ASP A 87 7.59 -9.85 -14.02
N SER A 88 7.63 -8.59 -14.42
CA SER A 88 8.16 -8.21 -15.76
C SER A 88 7.43 -8.87 -16.95
N VAL A 89 6.15 -9.19 -16.83
CA VAL A 89 5.38 -9.94 -17.84
C VAL A 89 5.23 -9.11 -19.13
N ALA A 90 5.35 -9.74 -20.30
CA ALA A 90 5.28 -9.07 -21.62
C ALA A 90 3.96 -8.30 -21.85
N SER A 91 2.86 -8.77 -21.26
CA SER A 91 1.56 -8.11 -21.34
C SER A 91 1.52 -6.75 -20.63
N HIS A 92 2.45 -6.44 -19.73
CA HIS A 92 2.58 -5.10 -19.15
C HIS A 92 2.84 -4.06 -20.23
N TYR A 93 3.70 -4.38 -21.20
CA TYR A 93 4.00 -3.50 -22.31
C TYR A 93 2.92 -3.52 -23.41
N SER A 94 2.47 -4.73 -23.79
CA SER A 94 1.59 -4.91 -24.96
C SER A 94 0.12 -4.62 -24.69
N VAL A 95 -0.36 -4.84 -23.45
CA VAL A 95 -1.78 -4.73 -23.06
C VAL A 95 -2.00 -3.66 -22.01
N VAL A 96 -1.29 -3.73 -20.87
CA VAL A 96 -1.51 -2.82 -19.74
C VAL A 96 -1.14 -1.39 -20.10
N ARG A 97 0.04 -1.18 -20.66
CA ARG A 97 0.56 0.13 -21.05
C ARG A 97 -0.43 0.97 -21.87
N PRO A 98 -0.97 0.51 -23.03
CA PRO A 98 -1.88 1.31 -23.82
C PRO A 98 -3.22 1.61 -23.12
N ILE A 99 -3.69 0.72 -22.25
CA ILE A 99 -4.90 0.91 -21.44
C ILE A 99 -4.66 2.02 -20.41
N LEU A 100 -3.59 1.95 -19.63
CA LEU A 100 -3.27 2.95 -18.60
C LEU A 100 -3.03 4.34 -19.23
N LYS A 101 -2.34 4.40 -20.36
CA LYS A 101 -2.12 5.67 -21.10
C LYS A 101 -3.43 6.32 -21.54
N ARG A 102 -4.41 5.53 -22.01
CA ARG A 102 -5.73 6.03 -22.42
C ARG A 102 -6.49 6.66 -21.26
N HIS A 103 -6.30 6.15 -20.07
CA HIS A 103 -6.96 6.65 -18.84
C HIS A 103 -6.13 7.69 -18.10
N GLU A 104 -4.89 7.98 -18.56
CA GLU A 104 -3.92 8.85 -17.88
C GLU A 104 -3.60 8.39 -16.45
N PHE A 105 -3.60 7.07 -16.23
CA PHE A 105 -3.34 6.48 -14.93
C PHE A 105 -1.86 6.23 -14.70
N GLY A 106 -1.38 6.59 -13.50
CA GLY A 106 -0.06 6.20 -13.00
C GLY A 106 -0.02 4.74 -12.58
N ALA A 107 1.16 4.12 -12.66
CA ALA A 107 1.39 2.75 -12.17
C ALA A 107 2.85 2.50 -11.87
N THR A 108 3.12 1.45 -11.08
CA THR A 108 4.45 0.93 -10.80
C THR A 108 4.59 -0.48 -11.38
N PHE A 109 5.63 -0.69 -12.17
CA PHE A 109 6.02 -2.00 -12.68
C PHE A 109 7.24 -2.51 -11.89
N PHE A 110 7.03 -3.54 -11.08
CA PHE A 110 8.09 -4.16 -10.29
C PHE A 110 8.84 -5.19 -11.13
N VAL A 111 10.10 -4.87 -11.43
CA VAL A 111 10.94 -5.62 -12.37
C VAL A 111 11.78 -6.63 -11.64
N THR A 112 11.79 -7.85 -12.19
CA THR A 112 12.67 -8.97 -11.86
C THR A 112 13.24 -9.57 -13.16
N GLU A 113 14.43 -10.17 -13.09
CA GLU A 113 14.96 -11.08 -14.11
C GLU A 113 14.85 -12.56 -13.71
N GLY A 114 13.98 -12.83 -12.73
CA GLY A 114 13.64 -14.19 -12.31
C GLY A 114 12.91 -14.98 -13.40
N PHE A 115 12.57 -16.22 -13.07
CA PHE A 115 11.90 -17.13 -13.98
C PHE A 115 12.71 -17.34 -15.28
N THR A 116 12.06 -17.29 -16.42
CA THR A 116 12.69 -17.40 -17.75
C THR A 116 12.90 -16.04 -18.44
N PHE A 117 12.98 -14.94 -17.66
CA PHE A 117 13.06 -13.57 -18.18
C PHE A 117 14.11 -13.39 -19.27
N THR A 118 15.32 -13.98 -19.13
CA THR A 118 16.40 -13.78 -20.08
C THR A 118 16.21 -14.52 -21.41
N SER A 119 15.54 -15.66 -21.41
CA SER A 119 15.39 -16.56 -22.56
C SER A 119 14.01 -16.52 -23.22
N ASN A 120 12.96 -16.16 -22.47
CA ASN A 120 11.56 -16.19 -22.92
C ASN A 120 11.01 -14.77 -23.14
N LYS A 121 11.31 -14.16 -24.26
CA LYS A 121 10.80 -12.80 -24.62
C LYS A 121 9.39 -12.82 -25.20
N LYS A 122 8.76 -13.96 -25.30
CA LYS A 122 7.34 -14.08 -25.60
C LYS A 122 6.49 -13.72 -24.37
N ASP A 123 6.90 -14.20 -23.19
CA ASP A 123 6.13 -14.05 -21.95
C ASP A 123 6.68 -12.96 -21.03
N TYR A 124 7.95 -12.53 -21.22
CA TYR A 124 8.60 -11.48 -20.42
C TYR A 124 9.05 -10.29 -21.27
N MET A 125 8.99 -9.09 -20.69
CA MET A 125 9.46 -7.86 -21.33
C MET A 125 10.95 -7.91 -21.64
N THR A 126 11.38 -7.09 -22.61
CA THR A 126 12.78 -6.71 -22.78
C THR A 126 13.09 -5.46 -21.95
N TRP A 127 14.37 -5.17 -21.73
CA TRP A 127 14.78 -3.93 -21.05
C TRP A 127 14.44 -2.68 -21.86
N GLU A 128 14.39 -2.76 -23.19
CA GLU A 128 13.93 -1.67 -24.07
C GLU A 128 12.43 -1.38 -23.83
N GLN A 129 11.60 -2.42 -23.62
CA GLN A 129 10.20 -2.25 -23.28
C GLN A 129 10.02 -1.66 -21.87
N ILE A 130 10.83 -2.08 -20.90
CA ILE A 130 10.87 -1.50 -19.55
C ILE A 130 11.28 -0.02 -19.62
N LYS A 131 12.30 0.31 -20.42
CA LYS A 131 12.68 1.71 -20.69
C LYS A 131 11.54 2.51 -21.29
N ALA A 132 10.78 1.93 -22.22
CA ALA A 132 9.63 2.60 -22.83
C ALA A 132 8.49 2.84 -21.84
N LEU A 133 8.24 1.93 -20.87
CA LEU A 133 7.33 2.19 -19.77
C LEU A 133 7.78 3.39 -18.93
N HIS A 134 9.06 3.48 -18.61
CA HIS A 134 9.62 4.64 -17.90
C HIS A 134 9.45 5.94 -18.70
N ALA A 135 9.74 5.91 -20.00
CA ALA A 135 9.59 7.09 -20.87
C ALA A 135 8.14 7.59 -20.97
N ASP A 136 7.17 6.73 -20.80
CA ASP A 136 5.75 7.08 -20.69
C ASP A 136 5.33 7.64 -19.31
N GLY A 137 6.27 7.77 -18.37
CA GLY A 137 6.02 8.32 -17.03
C GLY A 137 5.70 7.28 -15.94
N PHE A 138 5.58 5.99 -16.28
CA PHE A 138 5.38 4.94 -15.28
C PHE A 138 6.61 4.76 -14.38
N GLU A 139 6.37 4.29 -13.17
CA GLU A 139 7.45 3.94 -12.26
C GLU A 139 7.97 2.54 -12.55
N ILE A 140 9.30 2.41 -12.56
CA ILE A 140 9.99 1.12 -12.52
C ILE A 140 10.43 0.88 -11.08
N GLY A 141 9.85 -0.14 -10.46
CA GLY A 141 10.16 -0.60 -9.11
C GLY A 141 11.02 -1.85 -9.11
N ASN A 142 11.49 -2.27 -7.95
CA ASN A 142 12.41 -3.40 -7.78
C ASN A 142 11.68 -4.62 -7.20
N HIS A 143 11.89 -5.80 -7.81
CA HIS A 143 11.29 -7.06 -7.36
C HIS A 143 12.33 -8.16 -7.13
N THR A 144 13.54 -7.76 -6.71
CA THR A 144 14.78 -8.58 -6.70
C THR A 144 15.18 -9.09 -8.08
N ARG A 145 16.46 -9.42 -8.25
CA ARG A 145 16.96 -9.95 -9.51
C ARG A 145 16.28 -11.27 -9.88
N SER A 146 16.29 -12.21 -8.95
CA SER A 146 15.89 -13.60 -9.21
C SER A 146 14.49 -13.95 -8.68
N HIS A 147 13.63 -12.96 -8.46
CA HIS A 147 12.33 -13.14 -7.78
C HIS A 147 12.50 -13.81 -6.40
N MET A 148 13.57 -13.44 -5.70
CA MET A 148 13.96 -14.05 -4.43
C MET A 148 13.09 -13.53 -3.28
N GLY A 149 12.29 -14.39 -2.66
CA GLY A 149 11.56 -14.09 -1.43
C GLY A 149 12.52 -13.74 -0.28
N VAL A 150 12.10 -12.83 0.59
CA VAL A 150 12.93 -12.30 1.68
C VAL A 150 12.72 -13.12 2.94
N THR A 151 13.49 -14.19 3.08
CA THR A 151 13.51 -15.10 4.24
C THR A 151 14.74 -14.88 5.11
N ARG A 152 14.85 -15.63 6.22
CA ARG A 152 16.06 -15.67 7.04
C ARG A 152 17.29 -16.09 6.23
N ASP A 153 17.12 -17.06 5.35
CA ASP A 153 18.24 -17.69 4.61
C ASP A 153 18.67 -16.85 3.40
N THR A 154 17.74 -16.07 2.84
CA THR A 154 18.00 -15.23 1.67
C THR A 154 18.38 -13.79 2.02
N LEU A 155 18.17 -13.37 3.26
CA LEU A 155 18.33 -11.98 3.72
C LEU A 155 19.72 -11.40 3.40
N GLY A 156 20.77 -12.20 3.54
CA GLY A 156 22.14 -11.78 3.25
C GLY A 156 22.41 -11.43 1.79
N ARG A 157 21.62 -11.96 0.86
CA ARG A 157 21.69 -11.71 -0.58
C ARG A 157 20.87 -10.50 -1.02
N LEU A 158 19.93 -10.02 -0.19
CA LEU A 158 18.99 -8.97 -0.55
C LEU A 158 19.65 -7.70 -1.10
N PRO A 159 20.78 -7.18 -0.55
CA PRO A 159 21.44 -6.02 -1.12
C PRO A 159 21.93 -6.22 -2.55
N GLU A 160 22.49 -7.37 -2.89
CA GLU A 160 22.97 -7.66 -4.24
C GLU A 160 21.80 -7.83 -5.23
N GLU A 161 20.77 -8.53 -4.84
CA GLU A 161 19.53 -8.70 -5.62
C GLU A 161 18.90 -7.37 -6.00
N ILE A 162 18.83 -6.42 -5.06
CA ILE A 162 18.29 -5.07 -5.28
C ILE A 162 19.23 -4.23 -6.13
N ASN A 163 20.53 -4.23 -5.80
CA ASN A 163 21.50 -3.42 -6.52
C ASN A 163 21.69 -3.89 -7.96
N TYR A 164 21.50 -5.18 -8.25
CA TYR A 164 21.52 -5.67 -9.62
C TYR A 164 20.47 -4.99 -10.49
N ILE A 165 19.21 -5.00 -10.08
CA ILE A 165 18.12 -4.33 -10.81
C ILE A 165 18.38 -2.82 -10.91
N ALA A 166 18.93 -2.19 -9.86
CA ALA A 166 19.28 -0.78 -9.91
C ALA A 166 20.33 -0.47 -10.98
N ARG A 167 21.38 -1.31 -11.10
CA ARG A 167 22.41 -1.18 -12.18
C ARG A 167 21.82 -1.40 -13.57
N GLN A 168 20.90 -2.35 -13.72
CA GLN A 168 20.20 -2.56 -15.00
C GLN A 168 19.36 -1.32 -15.35
N CYS A 169 18.60 -0.78 -14.41
CA CYS A 169 17.87 0.47 -14.65
C CYS A 169 18.81 1.59 -15.11
N GLU A 170 19.93 1.80 -14.43
CA GLU A 170 20.92 2.81 -14.79
C GLU A 170 21.49 2.61 -16.19
N ALA A 171 21.82 1.36 -16.57
CA ALA A 171 22.33 1.01 -17.90
C ALA A 171 21.34 1.37 -19.02
N TYR A 172 20.03 1.37 -18.74
CA TYR A 172 18.98 1.78 -19.68
C TYR A 172 18.51 3.23 -19.50
N GLY A 173 19.17 4.02 -18.65
CA GLY A 173 18.82 5.42 -18.40
C GLY A 173 17.55 5.60 -17.57
N ILE A 174 17.18 4.58 -16.81
CA ILE A 174 16.06 4.61 -15.85
C ILE A 174 16.63 4.96 -14.47
N PRO A 175 16.04 5.91 -13.72
CA PRO A 175 16.48 6.22 -12.37
C PRO A 175 16.46 5.00 -11.45
N LYS A 176 17.36 5.00 -10.45
CA LYS A 176 17.40 3.96 -9.42
C LYS A 176 16.02 3.80 -8.78
N PRO A 177 15.47 2.57 -8.72
CA PRO A 177 14.19 2.31 -8.09
C PRO A 177 14.16 2.76 -6.63
N VAL A 178 13.08 3.43 -6.24
CA VAL A 178 12.81 3.87 -4.87
C VAL A 178 11.66 3.10 -4.22
N SER A 179 11.00 2.26 -4.99
CA SER A 179 9.93 1.37 -4.56
C SER A 179 10.33 -0.10 -4.74
N PHE A 180 9.83 -0.95 -3.85
CA PHE A 180 10.11 -2.37 -3.80
C PHE A 180 8.80 -3.16 -3.65
N ALA A 181 8.71 -4.35 -4.24
CA ALA A 181 7.69 -5.34 -3.89
C ALA A 181 8.37 -6.61 -3.38
N TYR A 182 7.82 -7.20 -2.32
CA TYR A 182 8.33 -8.44 -1.75
C TYR A 182 7.93 -9.63 -2.63
N PRO A 183 8.87 -10.35 -3.26
CA PRO A 183 8.55 -11.52 -4.06
C PRO A 183 7.82 -12.58 -3.23
N GLY A 184 6.74 -13.15 -3.81
CA GLY A 184 5.88 -14.12 -3.11
C GLY A 184 5.25 -13.58 -1.82
N ASN A 185 5.25 -12.25 -1.61
CA ASN A 185 4.80 -11.58 -0.38
C ASN A 185 5.55 -12.03 0.90
N VAL A 186 6.76 -12.59 0.75
CA VAL A 186 7.58 -13.11 1.85
C VAL A 186 8.41 -12.00 2.49
N ILE A 187 8.22 -11.78 3.78
CA ILE A 187 8.79 -10.66 4.52
C ILE A 187 9.65 -11.17 5.68
N HIS A 188 10.85 -10.61 5.83
CA HIS A 188 11.67 -10.78 7.02
C HIS A 188 11.86 -9.43 7.73
N PRO A 189 11.66 -9.32 9.07
CA PRO A 189 11.68 -8.03 9.78
C PRO A 189 12.98 -7.23 9.59
N LYS A 190 14.14 -7.91 9.53
CA LYS A 190 15.44 -7.25 9.33
C LYS A 190 15.57 -6.61 7.94
N ALA A 191 14.72 -6.96 6.96
CA ALA A 191 14.74 -6.35 5.63
C ALA A 191 14.41 -4.85 5.68
N LEU A 192 13.60 -4.38 6.61
CA LEU A 192 13.20 -2.97 6.71
C LEU A 192 14.41 -2.04 6.80
N LYS A 193 15.36 -2.37 7.68
CA LYS A 193 16.58 -1.58 7.83
C LYS A 193 17.44 -1.63 6.56
N MET A 194 17.53 -2.79 5.92
CA MET A 194 18.31 -2.98 4.69
C MET A 194 17.70 -2.22 3.52
N LEU A 195 16.39 -2.33 3.29
CA LEU A 195 15.68 -1.60 2.25
C LEU A 195 15.85 -0.09 2.41
N LYS A 196 15.69 0.42 3.65
CA LYS A 196 15.93 1.83 3.95
C LYS A 196 17.35 2.26 3.61
N SER A 197 18.39 1.48 3.98
CA SER A 197 19.79 1.80 3.67
C SER A 197 20.09 1.75 2.17
N LEU A 198 19.35 0.98 1.39
CA LEU A 198 19.45 0.90 -0.06
C LEU A 198 18.69 2.02 -0.79
N GLY A 199 17.99 2.89 -0.07
CA GLY A 199 17.26 4.04 -0.61
C GLY A 199 15.81 3.74 -1.00
N ILE A 200 15.28 2.57 -0.64
CA ILE A 200 13.87 2.26 -0.83
C ILE A 200 13.03 3.10 0.14
N ARG A 201 12.00 3.76 -0.39
CA ARG A 201 11.09 4.63 0.36
C ARG A 201 9.78 3.95 0.67
N PHE A 202 9.28 3.16 -0.28
CA PHE A 202 8.02 2.43 -0.19
C PHE A 202 8.24 0.97 -0.58
N ALA A 203 7.64 0.04 0.18
CA ALA A 203 7.69 -1.37 -0.18
C ALA A 203 6.31 -2.01 0.02
N ARG A 204 5.77 -2.61 -1.07
CA ARG A 204 4.50 -3.32 -1.06
C ARG A 204 4.71 -4.78 -0.68
N ARG A 205 3.89 -5.24 0.24
CA ARG A 205 3.58 -6.64 0.54
C ARG A 205 2.18 -6.98 0.01
N GLY A 206 1.80 -8.21 -0.08
CA GLY A 206 0.43 -8.63 -0.43
C GLY A 206 -0.58 -8.42 0.69
N GLY A 207 -1.69 -9.13 0.61
CA GLY A 207 -2.71 -9.18 1.66
C GLY A 207 -2.30 -10.04 2.86
N SER A 208 -1.28 -10.89 2.69
CA SER A 208 -0.72 -11.70 3.79
C SER A 208 0.10 -10.82 4.76
N PRO A 209 0.15 -11.22 6.06
CA PRO A 209 -0.43 -12.42 6.64
C PRO A 209 -1.86 -12.24 7.19
N GLU A 210 -2.52 -11.12 6.96
CA GLU A 210 -3.89 -10.89 7.42
C GLU A 210 -4.91 -11.77 6.69
N PHE A 211 -4.69 -11.98 5.39
CA PHE A 211 -5.53 -12.83 4.54
C PHE A 211 -4.72 -13.97 3.92
N PRO A 212 -5.35 -15.13 3.67
CA PRO A 212 -4.74 -16.17 2.87
C PRO A 212 -4.33 -15.64 1.49
N TYR A 213 -3.15 -16.08 1.01
CA TYR A 213 -2.59 -15.62 -0.27
C TYR A 213 -3.54 -15.90 -1.45
N GLU A 214 -4.20 -17.06 -1.42
CA GLU A 214 -5.05 -17.58 -2.50
C GLU A 214 -6.29 -16.72 -2.74
N ASN A 215 -6.78 -16.03 -1.73
CA ASN A 215 -8.04 -15.27 -1.83
C ASN A 215 -7.88 -13.94 -2.58
N GLY A 216 -6.66 -13.48 -2.80
CA GLY A 216 -6.39 -12.16 -3.38
C GLY A 216 -6.94 -10.99 -2.54
N GLN A 217 -7.45 -11.25 -1.35
CA GLN A 217 -7.98 -10.23 -0.44
C GLN A 217 -6.87 -9.50 0.30
N GLY A 218 -7.20 -8.31 0.78
CA GLY A 218 -6.29 -7.51 1.58
C GLY A 218 -6.93 -6.30 2.21
N VAL A 219 -6.09 -5.39 2.72
CA VAL A 219 -6.51 -4.16 3.39
C VAL A 219 -5.86 -2.96 2.71
N ALA A 220 -6.53 -1.80 2.77
CA ALA A 220 -5.94 -0.54 2.33
C ALA A 220 -4.75 -0.15 3.21
N TYR A 221 -3.79 0.55 2.62
CA TYR A 221 -2.69 1.19 3.32
C TYR A 221 -3.19 2.35 4.17
N GLU A 222 -2.86 2.37 5.44
CA GLU A 222 -3.16 3.44 6.38
C GLU A 222 -1.86 4.15 6.79
N PRO A 223 -1.50 5.30 6.14
CA PRO A 223 -0.32 6.06 6.50
C PRO A 223 -0.29 6.41 8.00
N GLY A 224 0.89 6.26 8.62
CA GLY A 224 1.04 6.46 10.07
C GLY A 224 0.72 5.24 10.94
N LEU A 225 -0.10 4.30 10.47
CA LEU A 225 -0.33 3.01 11.12
C LEU A 225 0.49 1.89 10.45
N ASP A 226 0.41 1.80 9.13
CA ASP A 226 1.26 0.88 8.38
C ASP A 226 2.65 1.49 8.15
N HIS A 227 3.67 0.65 8.29
CA HIS A 227 5.03 1.06 7.96
C HIS A 227 5.18 1.23 6.42
N PRO A 228 5.80 2.31 5.92
CA PRO A 228 5.91 2.55 4.47
C PRO A 228 6.74 1.49 3.71
N LEU A 229 7.51 0.68 4.41
CA LEU A 229 8.17 -0.51 3.84
C LEU A 229 7.39 -1.82 4.09
N LEU A 230 6.12 -1.74 4.49
CA LEU A 230 5.20 -2.87 4.69
C LEU A 230 3.78 -2.51 4.20
N ILE A 231 3.69 -1.80 3.10
CA ILE A 231 2.41 -1.37 2.51
C ILE A 231 1.59 -2.60 2.10
N PRO A 232 0.39 -2.81 2.67
CA PRO A 232 -0.46 -3.92 2.25
C PRO A 232 -1.06 -3.68 0.87
N SER A 233 -1.39 -4.76 0.15
CA SER A 233 -2.27 -4.68 -1.01
C SER A 233 -3.73 -4.74 -0.53
N ALA A 234 -4.58 -3.81 -0.98
CA ALA A 234 -6.03 -3.84 -0.73
C ALA A 234 -6.69 -5.01 -1.47
N GLY A 235 -6.01 -5.49 -2.51
CA GLY A 235 -6.36 -6.66 -3.27
C GLY A 235 -5.28 -7.05 -4.27
N ASP A 236 -5.26 -8.34 -4.61
CA ASP A 236 -4.39 -8.97 -5.58
C ASP A 236 -5.28 -9.67 -6.61
N ALA A 237 -5.37 -9.13 -7.83
CA ALA A 237 -6.28 -9.62 -8.86
C ALA A 237 -5.92 -11.06 -9.27
N ARG A 238 -6.89 -11.95 -9.15
CA ARG A 238 -6.80 -13.38 -9.46
C ARG A 238 -7.65 -13.72 -10.67
N PRO A 239 -7.45 -14.90 -11.30
CA PRO A 239 -8.23 -15.33 -12.46
C PRO A 239 -9.74 -15.45 -12.19
N ASP A 240 -10.11 -15.77 -10.97
CA ASP A 240 -11.49 -15.92 -10.49
C ASP A 240 -12.11 -14.63 -9.94
N TRP A 241 -11.32 -13.54 -9.86
CA TRP A 241 -11.85 -12.27 -9.45
C TRP A 241 -12.91 -11.75 -10.41
N THR A 242 -13.95 -11.20 -9.84
CA THR A 242 -15.01 -10.48 -10.55
C THR A 242 -14.81 -8.97 -10.48
N LEU A 243 -15.61 -8.22 -11.23
CA LEU A 243 -15.66 -6.75 -11.07
C LEU A 243 -16.11 -6.34 -9.65
N ALA A 244 -16.93 -7.16 -8.97
CA ALA A 244 -17.34 -6.89 -7.59
C ALA A 244 -16.17 -7.00 -6.60
N ASP A 245 -15.27 -7.95 -6.79
CA ASP A 245 -14.06 -8.09 -5.98
C ASP A 245 -13.14 -6.89 -6.13
N PHE A 246 -12.94 -6.45 -7.37
CA PHE A 246 -12.18 -5.25 -7.65
C PHE A 246 -12.80 -4.00 -6.99
N LYS A 247 -14.11 -3.80 -7.15
CA LYS A 247 -14.86 -2.71 -6.52
C LYS A 247 -14.72 -2.71 -5.00
N ARG A 248 -14.81 -3.89 -4.37
CA ARG A 248 -14.60 -4.06 -2.93
C ARG A 248 -13.18 -3.61 -2.51
N ALA A 249 -12.16 -3.96 -3.28
CA ALA A 249 -10.78 -3.56 -2.99
C ALA A 249 -10.61 -2.02 -3.14
N VAL A 250 -11.13 -1.42 -4.22
CA VAL A 250 -11.07 0.03 -4.47
C VAL A 250 -11.87 0.82 -3.43
N ALA A 251 -13.03 0.33 -3.01
CA ALA A 251 -13.88 0.99 -2.00
C ALA A 251 -13.22 1.13 -0.61
N GLN A 252 -12.08 0.48 -0.39
CA GLN A 252 -11.29 0.67 0.82
C GLN A 252 -10.50 2.01 0.80
N ALA A 253 -10.32 2.65 -0.36
CA ALA A 253 -9.77 4.00 -0.45
C ALA A 253 -10.73 5.01 0.17
N GLY A 254 -10.19 6.05 0.79
CA GLY A 254 -10.97 7.09 1.45
C GLY A 254 -10.62 7.24 2.92
N TRP A 255 -10.95 8.38 3.50
CA TRP A 255 -10.65 8.68 4.90
C TRP A 255 -9.14 8.56 5.22
N GLY A 256 -8.28 9.04 4.32
CA GLY A 256 -6.82 8.92 4.43
C GLY A 256 -6.24 7.53 4.18
N ARG A 257 -7.07 6.54 3.82
CA ARG A 257 -6.61 5.21 3.38
C ARG A 257 -6.40 5.18 1.88
N ILE A 258 -5.44 4.37 1.46
CA ILE A 258 -5.00 4.25 0.06
C ILE A 258 -5.19 2.81 -0.40
N ALA A 259 -5.95 2.60 -1.47
CA ALA A 259 -6.09 1.26 -2.07
C ALA A 259 -4.88 0.97 -2.97
N VAL A 260 -3.96 0.16 -2.49
CA VAL A 260 -2.84 -0.34 -3.30
C VAL A 260 -3.25 -1.69 -3.89
N LEU A 261 -3.27 -1.77 -5.22
CA LEU A 261 -3.75 -2.94 -5.95
C LEU A 261 -2.58 -3.67 -6.61
N GLN A 262 -2.55 -4.98 -6.44
CA GLN A 262 -1.55 -5.88 -7.00
C GLN A 262 -2.11 -6.60 -8.21
N PHE A 263 -1.33 -6.58 -9.28
CA PHE A 263 -1.57 -7.33 -10.52
C PHE A 263 -0.29 -8.06 -10.91
N HIS A 264 -0.45 -9.11 -11.68
CA HIS A 264 0.61 -9.77 -12.42
C HIS A 264 0.35 -9.56 -13.93
N GLY A 265 0.51 -10.54 -14.78
CA GLY A 265 0.25 -10.38 -16.21
C GLY A 265 -1.22 -10.21 -16.58
N VAL A 266 -1.47 -9.50 -17.71
CA VAL A 266 -2.80 -9.22 -18.28
C VAL A 266 -2.79 -9.57 -19.79
N PRO A 267 -2.88 -10.87 -20.18
CA PRO A 267 -2.82 -12.06 -19.34
C PRO A 267 -1.39 -12.42 -18.89
N ASP A 268 -1.29 -13.42 -17.99
CA ASP A 268 -0.06 -14.14 -17.67
C ASP A 268 -0.25 -15.61 -18.02
N PHE A 269 0.47 -16.08 -19.02
CA PHE A 269 0.37 -17.48 -19.46
C PHE A 269 1.38 -18.39 -18.76
N ASP A 270 2.47 -17.82 -18.26
CA ASP A 270 3.49 -18.55 -17.50
C ASP A 270 3.04 -18.82 -16.05
N HIS A 271 2.22 -17.88 -15.49
CA HIS A 271 1.67 -17.96 -14.14
C HIS A 271 0.14 -17.84 -14.14
N PRO A 272 -0.60 -18.84 -14.68
CA PRO A 272 -2.04 -18.74 -14.88
C PRO A 272 -2.86 -18.57 -13.59
N TRP A 273 -2.28 -18.85 -12.42
CA TRP A 273 -2.95 -18.69 -11.11
C TRP A 273 -2.96 -17.25 -10.57
N VAL A 274 -2.23 -16.32 -11.20
CA VAL A 274 -2.17 -14.91 -10.82
C VAL A 274 -2.54 -13.96 -11.97
N HIS A 275 -2.93 -14.47 -13.14
CA HIS A 275 -3.25 -13.62 -14.27
C HIS A 275 -4.58 -12.86 -14.10
N THR A 276 -4.67 -11.72 -14.76
CA THR A 276 -5.94 -10.99 -14.94
C THR A 276 -6.40 -11.07 -16.40
N PRO A 277 -7.64 -11.52 -16.69
CA PRO A 277 -8.16 -11.49 -18.04
C PRO A 277 -8.21 -10.06 -18.61
N PRO A 278 -7.73 -9.80 -19.86
CA PRO A 278 -7.66 -8.44 -20.43
C PRO A 278 -9.00 -7.70 -20.49
N LYS A 279 -10.07 -8.42 -20.79
CA LYS A 279 -11.43 -7.85 -20.81
C LYS A 279 -11.84 -7.35 -19.43
N LEU A 280 -11.52 -8.11 -18.39
CA LEU A 280 -11.84 -7.76 -17.02
C LEU A 280 -10.97 -6.59 -16.52
N PHE A 281 -9.68 -6.59 -16.86
CA PHE A 281 -8.78 -5.47 -16.58
C PHE A 281 -9.30 -4.16 -17.19
N THR A 282 -9.80 -4.19 -18.43
CA THR A 282 -10.42 -3.02 -19.07
C THR A 282 -11.64 -2.52 -18.29
N GLN A 283 -12.46 -3.43 -17.74
CA GLN A 283 -13.59 -3.05 -16.88
C GLN A 283 -13.15 -2.45 -15.55
N TYR A 284 -12.04 -2.92 -14.98
CA TYR A 284 -11.44 -2.36 -13.77
C TYR A 284 -10.99 -0.92 -13.99
N MET A 285 -10.26 -0.66 -15.07
CA MET A 285 -9.79 0.71 -15.38
C MET A 285 -10.95 1.66 -15.67
N LYS A 286 -11.97 1.19 -16.39
CA LYS A 286 -13.20 1.96 -16.60
C LYS A 286 -13.88 2.32 -15.26
N HIS A 287 -13.98 1.38 -14.33
CA HIS A 287 -14.54 1.65 -13.02
C HIS A 287 -13.75 2.72 -12.24
N LEU A 288 -12.41 2.67 -12.25
CA LEU A 288 -11.59 3.72 -11.61
C LEU A 288 -11.88 5.11 -12.19
N GLN A 289 -12.07 5.20 -13.50
CA GLN A 289 -12.40 6.45 -14.18
C GLN A 289 -13.81 6.94 -13.81
N GLU A 290 -14.81 6.06 -13.83
CA GLU A 290 -16.19 6.37 -13.46
C GLU A 290 -16.31 6.87 -12.01
N GLU A 291 -15.55 6.24 -11.09
CA GLU A 291 -15.47 6.62 -9.69
C GLU A 291 -14.58 7.86 -9.44
N LYS A 292 -13.96 8.42 -10.47
CA LYS A 292 -13.06 9.58 -10.40
C LYS A 292 -11.91 9.35 -9.41
N CYS A 293 -11.36 8.13 -9.38
CA CYS A 293 -10.22 7.81 -8.55
C CYS A 293 -8.97 8.58 -9.03
N THR A 294 -8.19 9.08 -8.10
CA THR A 294 -6.82 9.53 -8.38
C THR A 294 -5.91 8.33 -8.42
N VAL A 295 -5.39 7.99 -9.59
CA VAL A 295 -4.60 6.77 -9.81
C VAL A 295 -3.14 7.13 -10.07
N ILE A 296 -2.23 6.67 -9.21
CA ILE A 296 -0.82 7.07 -9.20
C ILE A 296 0.13 5.88 -9.15
N ALA A 297 1.42 6.12 -9.39
CA ALA A 297 2.49 5.18 -9.09
C ALA A 297 2.83 5.20 -7.59
N LEU A 298 3.46 4.12 -7.09
CA LEU A 298 3.80 4.00 -5.67
C LEU A 298 4.79 5.08 -5.20
N ARG A 299 5.76 5.48 -6.03
CA ARG A 299 6.70 6.58 -5.72
C ARG A 299 5.97 7.90 -5.44
N ASP A 300 4.83 8.12 -6.09
CA ASP A 300 4.09 9.38 -6.01
C ASP A 300 3.36 9.53 -4.66
N LEU A 301 3.29 8.47 -3.85
CA LEU A 301 2.87 8.56 -2.46
C LEU A 301 3.68 9.59 -1.68
N SER A 302 4.94 9.88 -2.07
CA SER A 302 5.78 10.90 -1.43
C SER A 302 5.21 12.33 -1.53
N ARG A 303 4.18 12.56 -2.35
CA ARG A 303 3.41 13.82 -2.41
C ARG A 303 2.48 13.94 -1.20
N TYR A 304 1.96 12.83 -0.71
CA TYR A 304 0.88 12.76 0.28
C TYR A 304 1.34 12.17 1.61
N VAL A 305 2.33 11.28 1.59
CA VAL A 305 2.76 10.49 2.75
C VAL A 305 4.23 10.78 3.08
N ASN A 306 4.49 11.08 4.35
CA ASN A 306 5.86 11.16 4.84
C ASN A 306 6.42 9.76 5.15
N HIS A 307 7.20 9.19 4.23
CA HIS A 307 7.83 7.90 4.41
C HIS A 307 8.90 7.84 5.54
N LYS A 308 9.24 8.98 6.15
CA LYS A 308 10.15 9.05 7.30
C LYS A 308 9.42 8.95 8.64
N ASN A 309 8.09 9.16 8.64
CA ASN A 309 7.28 8.97 9.82
C ASN A 309 6.95 7.48 9.96
N LEU A 310 7.66 6.79 10.85
CA LEU A 310 7.61 5.34 11.01
C LEU A 310 6.83 5.00 12.28
N PRO A 311 5.91 4.02 12.24
CA PRO A 311 5.34 3.49 13.46
C PRO A 311 6.43 2.87 14.36
N ALA A 312 6.32 3.05 15.67
CA ALA A 312 7.28 2.53 16.64
C ALA A 312 7.45 1.01 16.51
N GLU A 313 6.32 0.31 16.32
CA GLU A 313 6.25 -1.14 16.16
C GLU A 313 5.73 -1.49 14.76
N PRO A 314 6.62 -1.74 13.79
CA PRO A 314 6.25 -1.91 12.36
C PRO A 314 5.21 -2.98 12.08
N PHE A 315 5.14 -4.03 12.92
CA PHE A 315 4.26 -5.18 12.72
C PHE A 315 3.00 -5.16 13.61
N ALA A 316 2.88 -4.21 14.54
CA ALA A 316 1.77 -4.19 15.51
C ALA A 316 0.39 -4.12 14.83
N ILE A 317 0.25 -3.30 13.78
CA ILE A 317 -1.00 -3.18 13.04
C ILE A 317 -1.39 -4.48 12.32
N ILE A 318 -0.40 -5.20 11.79
CA ILE A 318 -0.60 -6.48 11.11
C ILE A 318 -1.18 -7.50 12.10
N GLU A 319 -0.56 -7.64 13.28
CA GLU A 319 -1.03 -8.57 14.32
C GLU A 319 -2.41 -8.17 14.85
N SER A 320 -2.68 -6.87 15.01
CA SER A 320 -4.00 -6.38 15.41
C SER A 320 -5.09 -6.72 14.38
N ARG A 321 -4.80 -6.56 13.09
CA ARG A 321 -5.74 -6.91 12.01
C ARG A 321 -5.99 -8.42 11.96
N LYS A 322 -4.95 -9.26 12.06
CA LYS A 322 -5.08 -10.72 12.14
C LYS A 322 -5.99 -11.15 13.29
N ALA A 323 -5.76 -10.60 14.48
CA ALA A 323 -6.57 -10.93 15.66
C ALA A 323 -8.05 -10.56 15.47
N LYS A 324 -8.35 -9.42 14.85
CA LYS A 324 -9.73 -8.98 14.55
C LYS A 324 -10.40 -9.89 13.52
N LEU A 325 -9.68 -10.28 12.47
CA LEU A 325 -10.21 -11.18 11.44
C LEU A 325 -10.48 -12.57 11.98
N GLY A 326 -9.58 -13.10 12.80
CA GLY A 326 -9.79 -14.41 13.46
C GLY A 326 -11.00 -14.42 14.38
N LYS A 327 -11.25 -13.35 15.15
CA LYS A 327 -12.46 -13.24 15.96
C LYS A 327 -13.74 -13.21 15.11
N LYS A 328 -13.76 -12.43 14.05
CA LYS A 328 -14.91 -12.35 13.14
C LYS A 328 -15.21 -13.69 12.48
N GLN A 329 -14.19 -14.43 12.08
CA GLN A 329 -14.35 -15.78 11.52
C GLN A 329 -14.99 -16.74 12.53
N ALA A 330 -14.50 -16.75 13.77
CA ALA A 330 -15.05 -17.60 14.84
C ALA A 330 -16.51 -17.23 15.18
N GLU A 331 -16.87 -15.95 15.15
CA GLU A 331 -18.26 -15.49 15.36
C GLU A 331 -19.19 -16.00 14.25
N ILE A 332 -18.77 -15.93 12.98
CA ILE A 332 -19.55 -16.44 11.83
C ILE A 332 -19.76 -17.96 11.97
N GLU A 333 -18.72 -18.71 12.28
CA GLU A 333 -18.80 -20.18 12.44
C GLU A 333 -19.72 -20.60 13.59
N ASN A 334 -19.78 -19.82 14.68
CA ASN A 334 -20.68 -20.05 15.80
C ASN A 334 -22.13 -19.68 15.54
N THR A 335 -22.37 -18.75 14.57
CA THR A 335 -23.75 -18.32 14.22
C THR A 335 -24.38 -19.22 13.15
N THR A 336 -23.56 -20.04 12.50
CA THR A 336 -23.99 -20.93 11.40
C THR A 336 -24.20 -22.38 11.87
N LYS A 337 -23.90 -22.65 13.14
CA LYS A 337 -24.23 -23.93 13.84
C LYS A 337 -25.52 -23.77 14.63
#